data_b9c19347de1211266a28ab489d1fa317
#
_entry.id   b9c19347de1211266a28ab489d1fa317
#
_cell.length_a   1.000
_cell.length_b   1.000
_cell.length_c   1.000
_cell.angle_alpha   90.00
_cell.angle_beta   90.00
_cell.angle_gamma   90.00
#
_symmetry.space_group_name_H-M   'P 1'
#
loop_
_entity.id
_entity.type
_entity.pdbx_description
1 polymer ?
#
loop_
_entity_poly.entity_id
_entity_poly.type
_entity_poly.pdbx_seq_one_letter_code
_entity_poly.pdbx_strand_id
1 'polypeptide(L)'
;DITHKSATISSTFRNGYITSFSELGVQYSDSRELVESDKGRSVTTSAVTSGNVFTVSLTNLAEQTTYYYRAYVKTSQTTYYGETKSFTTPKNSVDYNGHAYVDLGLPSGTKWATMNVGASKPEDYGDYYAWGETTTKTSYTEDNYKWKGLTVTEFVSRGIAQKSQESSPYYYLTASYDVATIKWGNAWRMPTHDDIEELDSGTKITKSTQNGVEGFLLTSIYNQKSIFLPATGEWGNSFSNTYYYPDFDTRQYTGIYWSSEIFSYYNDISGRSLRLRSSDLRESLSSFSEIYLGHTVRPVSSY
;
A
#
# COMPACT_ATOMS: atom_id res chain seq x y z
N ASP A 1 -1.08 16.91 15.78
CA ASP A 1 -0.52 15.76 15.02
C ASP A 1 -0.61 16.06 13.53
N ILE A 2 0.48 15.77 12.80
CA ILE A 2 0.55 15.95 11.35
C ILE A 2 1.01 14.63 10.75
N THR A 3 0.24 14.12 9.77
CA THR A 3 0.60 12.94 8.96
C THR A 3 0.81 13.35 7.50
N HIS A 4 1.15 12.39 6.64
CA HIS A 4 1.30 12.65 5.20
C HIS A 4 -0.02 13.05 4.49
N LYS A 5 -1.18 12.81 5.10
CA LYS A 5 -2.51 13.09 4.51
C LYS A 5 -3.47 13.82 5.44
N SER A 6 -3.07 14.11 6.68
CA SER A 6 -3.95 14.75 7.65
C SER A 6 -3.19 15.64 8.61
N ALA A 7 -3.90 16.57 9.24
CA ALA A 7 -3.41 17.38 10.34
C ALA A 7 -4.52 17.64 11.35
N THR A 8 -4.23 17.50 12.64
CA THR A 8 -5.11 17.87 13.72
C THR A 8 -4.71 19.24 14.26
N ILE A 9 -5.61 20.20 14.15
CA ILE A 9 -5.39 21.59 14.56
C ILE A 9 -6.23 21.86 15.80
N SER A 10 -5.60 22.27 16.89
CA SER A 10 -6.25 22.75 18.10
C SER A 10 -6.08 24.25 18.24
N SER A 11 -7.12 24.95 18.63
CA SER A 11 -7.10 26.40 18.84
C SER A 11 -7.97 26.79 20.05
N THR A 12 -7.70 27.95 20.60
CA THR A 12 -8.46 28.53 21.73
C THR A 12 -8.96 29.91 21.36
N PHE A 13 -10.16 30.26 21.83
CA PHE A 13 -10.65 31.64 21.76
C PHE A 13 -10.85 32.20 23.18
N ARG A 14 -10.66 33.52 23.33
CA ARG A 14 -10.74 34.17 24.64
C ARG A 14 -12.19 34.50 25.01
N ASN A 15 -12.60 34.08 26.20
CA ASN A 15 -13.85 34.54 26.81
C ASN A 15 -13.81 36.06 27.06
N GLY A 16 -14.95 36.72 26.87
CA GLY A 16 -15.14 38.13 27.17
C GLY A 16 -15.43 39.00 25.92
N TYR A 17 -15.05 38.55 24.73
CA TYR A 17 -15.39 39.22 23.47
C TYR A 17 -16.36 38.45 22.61
N ILE A 18 -16.48 37.11 22.83
CA ILE A 18 -17.38 36.23 22.06
C ILE A 18 -18.26 35.49 23.06
N THR A 19 -19.51 35.98 23.19
CA THR A 19 -20.50 35.40 24.09
C THR A 19 -21.40 34.38 23.39
N SER A 20 -21.48 34.45 22.05
CA SER A 20 -22.17 33.48 21.20
C SER A 20 -21.56 33.46 19.82
N PHE A 21 -21.54 32.30 19.20
CA PHE A 21 -21.06 32.10 17.81
C PHE A 21 -22.00 31.19 17.04
N SER A 22 -22.08 31.40 15.73
CA SER A 22 -22.85 30.56 14.81
C SER A 22 -21.98 29.44 14.20
N GLU A 23 -20.67 29.67 14.10
CA GLU A 23 -19.73 28.71 13.48
C GLU A 23 -18.32 28.94 14.03
N LEU A 24 -17.58 27.88 14.20
CA LEU A 24 -16.16 27.95 14.49
C LEU A 24 -15.41 26.82 13.73
N GLY A 25 -14.16 27.10 13.41
CA GLY A 25 -13.38 26.15 12.62
C GLY A 25 -11.99 26.64 12.25
N VAL A 26 -11.44 25.99 11.26
CA VAL A 26 -10.15 26.32 10.66
C VAL A 26 -10.33 26.49 9.15
N GLN A 27 -9.81 27.60 8.63
CA GLN A 27 -9.66 27.82 7.20
C GLN A 27 -8.24 27.48 6.79
N TYR A 28 -8.06 26.76 5.67
CA TYR A 28 -6.76 26.30 5.19
C TYR A 28 -6.64 26.25 3.67
N SER A 29 -5.41 26.34 3.17
CA SER A 29 -5.04 26.18 1.75
C SER A 29 -3.54 25.92 1.65
N ASP A 30 -3.09 25.41 0.50
CA ASP A 30 -1.68 25.41 0.08
C ASP A 30 -1.16 26.80 -0.36
N SER A 31 -2.07 27.76 -0.48
CA SER A 31 -1.75 29.17 -0.74
C SER A 31 -2.08 30.03 0.48
N ARG A 32 -1.08 30.78 0.97
CA ARG A 32 -1.25 31.74 2.07
C ARG A 32 -2.24 32.85 1.69
N GLU A 33 -2.15 33.35 0.47
CA GLU A 33 -3.04 34.39 -0.05
C GLU A 33 -4.51 33.97 -0.01
N LEU A 34 -4.81 32.71 -0.39
CA LEU A 34 -6.18 32.20 -0.34
C LEU A 34 -6.74 32.15 1.08
N VAL A 35 -5.91 31.81 2.07
CA VAL A 35 -6.33 31.82 3.47
C VAL A 35 -6.56 33.25 3.97
N GLU A 36 -5.66 34.18 3.67
CA GLU A 36 -5.75 35.57 4.13
C GLU A 36 -6.84 36.38 3.41
N SER A 37 -7.20 36.00 2.18
CA SER A 37 -8.31 36.61 1.42
C SER A 37 -9.67 35.95 1.62
N ASP A 38 -9.80 35.02 2.57
CA ASP A 38 -11.05 34.31 2.89
C ASP A 38 -11.56 33.37 1.77
N LYS A 39 -10.64 32.84 0.97
CA LYS A 39 -10.93 31.92 -0.14
C LYS A 39 -10.40 30.50 0.10
N GLY A 40 -9.83 30.23 1.28
CA GLY A 40 -9.38 28.91 1.68
C GLY A 40 -10.55 27.95 1.93
N ARG A 41 -10.23 26.66 1.97
CA ARG A 41 -11.20 25.62 2.41
C ARG A 41 -11.45 25.75 3.90
N SER A 42 -12.67 25.49 4.37
CA SER A 42 -13.03 25.54 5.78
C SER A 42 -13.41 24.16 6.30
N VAL A 43 -12.99 23.84 7.52
CA VAL A 43 -13.46 22.71 8.31
C VAL A 43 -14.01 23.24 9.62
N THR A 44 -15.24 22.88 9.93
CA THR A 44 -16.00 23.37 11.09
C THR A 44 -16.10 22.32 12.19
N THR A 45 -16.33 22.77 13.41
CA THR A 45 -16.69 21.92 14.55
C THR A 45 -17.67 22.65 15.46
N SER A 46 -18.52 21.91 16.15
CA SER A 46 -19.36 22.45 17.23
C SER A 46 -18.85 22.06 18.62
N ALA A 47 -17.84 21.19 18.67
CA ALA A 47 -17.29 20.69 19.93
C ALA A 47 -16.27 21.68 20.50
N VAL A 48 -16.60 22.24 21.66
CA VAL A 48 -15.70 23.11 22.46
C VAL A 48 -15.49 22.41 23.80
N THR A 49 -14.23 22.25 24.17
CA THR A 49 -13.85 21.67 25.48
C THR A 49 -13.59 22.76 26.52
N SER A 50 -13.35 22.35 27.76
CA SER A 50 -13.00 23.26 28.87
C SER A 50 -11.81 24.17 28.45
N GLY A 51 -11.93 25.48 28.80
CA GLY A 51 -10.93 26.49 28.39
C GLY A 51 -11.12 27.04 26.99
N ASN A 52 -12.29 26.85 26.36
CA ASN A 52 -12.63 27.30 25.00
C ASN A 52 -11.69 26.74 23.93
N VAL A 53 -11.29 25.52 24.10
CA VAL A 53 -10.47 24.79 23.12
C VAL A 53 -11.40 24.05 22.15
N PHE A 54 -11.10 24.19 20.87
CA PHE A 54 -11.71 23.37 19.84
C PHE A 54 -10.64 22.71 18.96
N THR A 55 -10.99 21.56 18.39
CA THR A 55 -10.09 20.78 17.54
C THR A 55 -10.80 20.41 16.26
N VAL A 56 -10.09 20.53 15.14
CA VAL A 56 -10.53 20.06 13.81
C VAL A 56 -9.49 19.15 13.20
N SER A 57 -9.95 18.20 12.41
CA SER A 57 -9.07 17.30 11.63
C SER A 57 -9.17 17.65 10.15
N LEU A 58 -8.05 18.07 9.57
CA LEU A 58 -7.89 18.25 8.14
C LEU A 58 -7.52 16.91 7.53
N THR A 59 -8.23 16.48 6.50
CA THR A 59 -8.04 15.18 5.83
C THR A 59 -7.84 15.37 4.33
N ASN A 60 -7.39 14.30 3.64
CA ASN A 60 -7.13 14.31 2.21
C ASN A 60 -6.14 15.41 1.77
N LEU A 61 -5.13 15.63 2.58
CA LEU A 61 -4.04 16.53 2.26
C LEU A 61 -3.05 15.85 1.29
N ALA A 62 -2.40 16.65 0.44
CA ALA A 62 -1.29 16.18 -0.38
C ALA A 62 -0.02 16.01 0.46
N GLU A 63 0.82 15.04 0.11
CA GLU A 63 2.13 14.83 0.73
C GLU A 63 3.11 15.95 0.37
N GLN A 64 4.14 16.13 1.20
CA GLN A 64 5.23 17.11 0.96
C GLN A 64 4.72 18.51 0.61
N THR A 65 3.53 18.86 1.12
CA THR A 65 2.85 20.11 0.78
C THR A 65 2.76 21.00 2.02
N THR A 66 3.16 22.27 1.87
CA THR A 66 2.98 23.26 2.93
C THR A 66 1.58 23.82 2.85
N TYR A 67 0.85 23.67 3.95
CA TYR A 67 -0.48 24.24 4.14
C TYR A 67 -0.40 25.43 5.09
N TYR A 68 -1.10 26.49 4.76
CA TYR A 68 -1.37 27.64 5.60
C TYR A 68 -2.76 27.48 6.20
N TYR A 69 -2.93 27.90 7.44
CA TYR A 69 -4.21 27.81 8.13
C TYR A 69 -4.38 28.92 9.16
N ARG A 70 -5.64 29.30 9.41
CA ARG A 70 -6.03 30.16 10.53
C ARG A 70 -7.31 29.66 11.15
N ALA A 71 -7.40 29.75 12.48
CA ALA A 71 -8.65 29.52 13.21
C ALA A 71 -9.61 30.67 12.98
N TYR A 72 -10.90 30.40 13.02
CA TYR A 72 -11.91 31.45 12.97
C TYR A 72 -13.12 31.15 13.86
N VAL A 73 -13.79 32.21 14.30
CA VAL A 73 -15.07 32.18 14.99
C VAL A 73 -16.00 33.17 14.30
N LYS A 74 -17.15 32.70 13.87
CA LYS A 74 -18.17 33.50 13.18
C LYS A 74 -19.32 33.82 14.16
N THR A 75 -19.64 35.07 14.31
CA THR A 75 -20.78 35.57 15.07
C THR A 75 -21.89 36.05 14.12
N SER A 76 -23.02 36.50 14.67
CA SER A 76 -24.07 37.16 13.86
C SER A 76 -23.64 38.49 13.23
N GLN A 77 -22.54 39.09 13.68
CA GLN A 77 -22.09 40.42 13.25
C GLN A 77 -20.83 40.36 12.38
N THR A 78 -19.89 39.47 12.71
CA THR A 78 -18.59 39.41 12.00
C THR A 78 -17.89 38.06 12.21
N THR A 79 -16.84 37.81 11.44
CA THR A 79 -15.94 36.68 11.59
C THR A 79 -14.60 37.19 12.17
N TYR A 80 -14.18 36.58 13.25
CA TYR A 80 -12.87 36.79 13.88
C TYR A 80 -11.91 35.72 13.42
N TYR A 81 -10.73 36.14 12.97
CA TYR A 81 -9.66 35.23 12.54
C TYR A 81 -8.48 35.28 13.50
N GLY A 82 -7.88 34.12 13.72
CA GLY A 82 -6.58 34.01 14.38
C GLY A 82 -5.42 34.29 13.41
N GLU A 83 -4.21 34.22 13.95
CA GLU A 83 -2.98 34.32 13.16
C GLU A 83 -2.88 33.21 12.11
N THR A 84 -2.42 33.55 10.89
CA THR A 84 -2.10 32.55 9.88
C THR A 84 -0.81 31.82 10.23
N LYS A 85 -0.92 30.50 10.38
CA LYS A 85 0.18 29.57 10.65
C LYS A 85 0.37 28.62 9.47
N SER A 86 1.44 27.85 9.50
CA SER A 86 1.68 26.82 8.49
C SER A 86 2.18 25.51 9.10
N PHE A 87 1.99 24.43 8.35
CA PHE A 87 2.63 23.14 8.56
C PHE A 87 2.93 22.51 7.22
N THR A 88 3.86 21.55 7.19
CA THR A 88 4.16 20.79 5.98
C THR A 88 3.86 19.31 6.26
N THR A 89 3.08 18.70 5.38
CA THR A 89 2.83 17.26 5.44
C THR A 89 4.11 16.50 5.06
N PRO A 90 4.53 15.49 5.83
CA PRO A 90 5.70 14.68 5.48
C PRO A 90 5.44 13.82 4.24
N LYS A 91 6.50 13.30 3.65
CA LYS A 91 6.43 12.23 2.65
C LYS A 91 5.95 10.93 3.33
N ASN A 92 5.06 10.21 2.68
CA ASN A 92 4.60 8.90 3.18
C ASN A 92 5.68 7.81 3.03
N SER A 93 6.49 7.93 1.98
CA SER A 93 7.56 6.98 1.67
C SER A 93 8.93 7.63 1.85
N VAL A 94 9.93 6.80 2.06
CA VAL A 94 11.36 7.16 1.96
C VAL A 94 11.99 6.35 0.83
N ASP A 95 13.00 6.94 0.17
CA ASP A 95 13.68 6.27 -0.93
C ASP A 95 14.80 5.38 -0.41
N TYR A 96 14.92 4.18 -0.97
CA TYR A 96 16.03 3.29 -0.75
C TYR A 96 16.53 2.76 -2.10
N ASN A 97 17.79 3.01 -2.40
CA ASN A 97 18.42 2.62 -3.67
C ASN A 97 17.59 3.05 -4.91
N GLY A 98 17.01 4.27 -4.88
CA GLY A 98 16.21 4.83 -5.96
C GLY A 98 14.75 4.33 -6.02
N HIS A 99 14.33 3.51 -5.05
CA HIS A 99 12.97 3.00 -4.97
C HIS A 99 12.32 3.39 -3.64
N ALA A 100 11.15 4.01 -3.73
CA ALA A 100 10.42 4.50 -2.57
C ALA A 100 9.73 3.35 -1.81
N TYR A 101 9.74 3.45 -0.47
CA TYR A 101 9.04 2.52 0.40
C TYR A 101 8.22 3.24 1.48
N VAL A 102 7.34 2.50 2.09
CA VAL A 102 6.63 2.90 3.30
C VAL A 102 7.07 2.00 4.46
N ASP A 103 7.48 2.62 5.55
CA ASP A 103 7.62 1.94 6.84
C ASP A 103 6.25 1.93 7.52
N LEU A 104 5.59 0.79 7.50
CA LEU A 104 4.28 0.58 8.12
C LEU A 104 4.38 0.37 9.64
N GLY A 105 5.59 0.38 10.21
CA GLY A 105 5.81 0.11 11.63
C GLY A 105 5.48 -1.33 12.02
N LEU A 106 5.61 -2.27 11.09
CA LEU A 106 5.41 -3.69 11.34
C LEU A 106 6.47 -4.22 12.32
N PRO A 107 6.14 -5.20 13.19
CA PRO A 107 7.04 -5.72 14.20
C PRO A 107 8.39 -6.23 13.68
N SER A 108 8.41 -6.85 12.48
CA SER A 108 9.67 -7.27 11.82
C SER A 108 10.55 -6.12 11.37
N GLY A 109 9.98 -4.91 11.22
CA GLY A 109 10.63 -3.78 10.60
C GLY A 109 10.64 -3.81 9.06
N THR A 110 10.00 -4.80 8.42
CA THR A 110 9.90 -4.91 6.96
C THR A 110 9.26 -3.67 6.35
N LYS A 111 9.92 -3.09 5.34
CA LYS A 111 9.44 -1.95 4.55
C LYS A 111 8.80 -2.45 3.26
N TRP A 112 7.66 -1.90 2.89
CA TRP A 112 6.96 -2.26 1.67
C TRP A 112 7.17 -1.20 0.59
N ALA A 113 7.57 -1.61 -0.60
CA ALA A 113 7.72 -0.70 -1.73
C ALA A 113 6.41 0.02 -2.06
N THR A 114 6.50 1.26 -2.56
CA THR A 114 5.31 2.02 -3.00
C THR A 114 4.80 1.56 -4.36
N MET A 115 5.64 0.88 -5.15
CA MET A 115 5.37 0.47 -6.54
C MET A 115 5.70 -0.99 -6.75
N ASN A 116 5.10 -1.58 -7.79
CA ASN A 116 5.45 -2.91 -8.27
C ASN A 116 6.74 -2.88 -9.11
N VAL A 117 7.41 -4.00 -9.28
CA VAL A 117 8.52 -4.13 -10.23
C VAL A 117 8.00 -3.77 -11.63
N GLY A 118 8.75 -2.92 -12.35
CA GLY A 118 8.36 -2.41 -13.67
C GLY A 118 7.35 -1.26 -13.70
N ALA A 119 6.79 -0.89 -12.55
CA ALA A 119 5.89 0.26 -12.42
C ALA A 119 6.67 1.58 -12.30
N SER A 120 6.07 2.68 -12.77
CA SER A 120 6.57 4.05 -12.63
C SER A 120 5.77 4.87 -11.62
N LYS A 121 4.58 4.40 -11.24
CA LYS A 121 3.69 5.03 -10.27
C LYS A 121 3.05 3.97 -9.36
N PRO A 122 2.58 4.34 -8.16
CA PRO A 122 1.96 3.40 -7.22
C PRO A 122 0.73 2.65 -7.76
N GLU A 123 -0.01 3.28 -8.67
CA GLU A 123 -1.21 2.72 -9.30
C GLU A 123 -0.92 1.87 -10.55
N ASP A 124 0.29 1.90 -11.10
CA ASP A 124 0.65 1.07 -12.24
C ASP A 124 0.71 -0.41 -11.82
N TYR A 125 0.23 -1.29 -12.69
CA TYR A 125 0.27 -2.74 -12.43
C TYR A 125 1.69 -3.30 -12.39
N GLY A 126 2.63 -2.66 -13.11
CA GLY A 126 3.99 -3.15 -13.28
C GLY A 126 4.07 -4.34 -14.23
N ASP A 127 5.20 -5.00 -14.19
CA ASP A 127 5.47 -6.17 -15.00
C ASP A 127 4.93 -7.46 -14.36
N TYR A 128 4.59 -8.44 -15.21
CA TYR A 128 4.17 -9.76 -14.78
C TYR A 128 5.30 -10.76 -14.98
N TYR A 129 5.43 -11.71 -14.06
CA TYR A 129 6.46 -12.74 -14.06
C TYR A 129 5.86 -14.09 -13.68
N ALA A 130 6.32 -15.18 -14.32
CA ALA A 130 6.13 -16.51 -13.76
C ALA A 130 7.09 -16.70 -12.58
N TRP A 131 6.74 -17.55 -11.62
CA TRP A 131 7.54 -17.73 -10.42
C TRP A 131 8.99 -18.17 -10.73
N GLY A 132 9.98 -17.49 -10.18
CA GLY A 132 11.40 -17.76 -10.43
C GLY A 132 11.93 -17.27 -11.77
N GLU A 133 11.08 -16.70 -12.64
CA GLU A 133 11.53 -16.04 -13.87
C GLU A 133 11.74 -14.53 -13.65
N THR A 134 12.75 -13.97 -14.28
CA THR A 134 13.15 -12.56 -14.13
C THR A 134 12.95 -11.73 -15.40
N THR A 135 12.31 -12.31 -16.40
CA THR A 135 11.95 -11.69 -17.68
C THR A 135 10.45 -11.82 -17.93
N THR A 136 9.87 -10.79 -18.52
CA THR A 136 8.46 -10.78 -18.93
C THR A 136 8.21 -11.61 -20.17
N LYS A 137 6.97 -12.03 -20.37
CA LYS A 137 6.49 -12.79 -21.52
C LYS A 137 5.24 -12.15 -22.11
N THR A 138 4.91 -12.52 -23.34
CA THR A 138 3.66 -12.12 -24.01
C THR A 138 2.49 -13.05 -23.67
N SER A 139 2.76 -14.21 -23.08
CA SER A 139 1.76 -15.17 -22.57
C SER A 139 2.37 -16.00 -21.46
N TYR A 140 1.52 -16.48 -20.55
CA TYR A 140 1.91 -17.28 -19.39
C TYR A 140 1.14 -18.57 -19.41
N THR A 141 1.82 -19.64 -19.79
CA THR A 141 1.27 -21.00 -19.92
C THR A 141 2.27 -22.00 -19.37
N GLU A 142 1.80 -23.15 -18.96
CA GLU A 142 2.68 -24.23 -18.52
C GLU A 142 3.73 -24.58 -19.59
N ASP A 143 3.33 -24.59 -20.87
CA ASP A 143 4.22 -24.97 -21.99
C ASP A 143 5.40 -24.02 -22.19
N ASN A 144 5.23 -22.76 -21.88
CA ASN A 144 6.33 -21.77 -22.01
C ASN A 144 6.99 -21.45 -20.67
N TYR A 145 6.66 -22.14 -19.59
CA TYR A 145 7.31 -21.97 -18.32
C TYR A 145 8.72 -22.57 -18.37
N LYS A 146 9.72 -21.77 -18.04
CA LYS A 146 11.15 -22.14 -18.13
C LYS A 146 11.50 -23.38 -17.32
N TRP A 147 10.80 -23.59 -16.24
CA TRP A 147 11.07 -24.65 -15.26
C TRP A 147 10.02 -25.77 -15.31
N LYS A 148 9.26 -25.89 -16.43
CA LYS A 148 8.24 -26.91 -16.61
C LYS A 148 8.81 -28.31 -16.33
N GLY A 149 8.07 -29.06 -15.54
CA GLY A 149 8.39 -30.45 -15.19
C GLY A 149 9.54 -30.67 -14.22
N LEU A 150 10.15 -29.61 -13.68
CA LEU A 150 11.14 -29.75 -12.63
C LEU A 150 10.45 -30.15 -11.32
N THR A 151 11.08 -31.07 -10.60
CA THR A 151 10.77 -31.39 -9.22
C THR A 151 11.36 -30.34 -8.27
N VAL A 152 10.86 -30.27 -7.07
CA VAL A 152 11.42 -29.37 -6.03
C VAL A 152 12.88 -29.67 -5.72
N THR A 153 13.28 -30.95 -5.78
CA THR A 153 14.68 -31.36 -5.62
C THR A 153 15.57 -30.77 -6.72
N GLU A 154 15.07 -30.71 -7.94
CA GLU A 154 15.79 -30.10 -9.05
C GLU A 154 15.83 -28.55 -8.95
N PHE A 155 14.78 -27.91 -8.45
CA PHE A 155 14.86 -26.48 -8.09
C PHE A 155 15.98 -26.20 -7.12
N VAL A 156 16.12 -27.03 -6.08
CA VAL A 156 17.19 -26.87 -5.08
C VAL A 156 18.56 -27.19 -5.68
N SER A 157 18.73 -28.32 -6.37
CA SER A 157 20.02 -28.71 -6.93
C SER A 157 20.56 -27.76 -8.00
N ARG A 158 19.66 -27.04 -8.69
CA ARG A 158 20.03 -25.99 -9.66
C ARG A 158 20.22 -24.61 -9.01
N GLY A 159 20.06 -24.49 -7.69
CA GLY A 159 20.20 -23.24 -6.96
C GLY A 159 19.10 -22.23 -7.25
N ILE A 160 17.96 -22.65 -7.81
CA ILE A 160 16.79 -21.78 -8.10
C ILE A 160 16.08 -21.48 -6.78
N ALA A 161 15.90 -22.51 -5.96
CA ALA A 161 15.28 -22.39 -4.65
C ALA A 161 16.17 -23.01 -3.57
N GLN A 162 15.92 -22.64 -2.33
CA GLN A 162 16.52 -23.23 -1.15
C GLN A 162 15.44 -23.62 -0.15
N LYS A 163 15.66 -24.69 0.61
CA LYS A 163 14.71 -25.13 1.62
C LYS A 163 14.74 -24.19 2.82
N SER A 164 13.58 -23.88 3.40
CA SER A 164 13.50 -22.99 4.56
C SER A 164 14.13 -23.62 5.82
N GLN A 165 13.78 -24.90 6.08
CA GLN A 165 14.26 -25.73 7.16
C GLN A 165 14.19 -27.20 6.72
N GLU A 166 14.99 -28.10 7.34
CA GLU A 166 15.06 -29.51 6.90
C GLU A 166 13.69 -30.24 6.89
N SER A 167 12.82 -29.96 7.85
CA SER A 167 11.49 -30.58 7.98
C SER A 167 10.38 -29.83 7.28
N SER A 168 10.64 -28.64 6.70
CA SER A 168 9.62 -27.79 6.09
C SER A 168 9.29 -28.24 4.66
N PRO A 169 8.00 -28.21 4.23
CA PRO A 169 7.63 -28.39 2.84
C PRO A 169 7.79 -27.12 1.99
N TYR A 170 8.28 -26.01 2.58
CA TYR A 170 8.41 -24.72 1.94
C TYR A 170 9.82 -24.45 1.44
N TYR A 171 9.93 -23.81 0.30
CA TYR A 171 11.18 -23.45 -0.35
C TYR A 171 11.10 -22.01 -0.83
N TYR A 172 12.20 -21.27 -0.74
CA TYR A 172 12.31 -19.87 -1.12
C TYR A 172 13.21 -19.71 -2.34
N LEU A 173 12.91 -18.73 -3.20
CA LEU A 173 13.82 -18.32 -4.27
C LEU A 173 15.17 -17.90 -3.69
N THR A 174 16.24 -18.29 -4.36
CA THR A 174 17.53 -17.67 -4.13
C THR A 174 17.58 -16.28 -4.77
N ALA A 175 18.46 -15.40 -4.29
CA ALA A 175 18.59 -14.03 -4.79
C ALA A 175 18.80 -13.93 -6.30
N SER A 176 19.42 -14.94 -6.91
CA SER A 176 19.65 -14.99 -8.37
C SER A 176 18.38 -15.22 -9.20
N TYR A 177 17.29 -15.59 -8.57
CA TYR A 177 16.00 -15.86 -9.22
C TYR A 177 14.87 -15.02 -8.61
N ASP A 178 15.17 -14.19 -7.63
CA ASP A 178 14.26 -13.20 -7.07
C ASP A 178 14.23 -11.96 -7.95
N VAL A 179 13.10 -11.72 -8.62
CA VAL A 179 13.01 -10.62 -9.59
C VAL A 179 13.14 -9.24 -8.94
N ALA A 180 12.72 -9.07 -7.71
CA ALA A 180 12.89 -7.81 -6.98
C ALA A 180 14.38 -7.54 -6.72
N THR A 181 15.11 -8.55 -6.25
CA THR A 181 16.57 -8.49 -6.07
C THR A 181 17.31 -8.20 -7.38
N ILE A 182 16.94 -8.89 -8.46
CA ILE A 182 17.59 -8.73 -9.78
C ILE A 182 17.34 -7.35 -10.37
N LYS A 183 16.12 -6.81 -10.25
CA LYS A 183 15.76 -5.53 -10.87
C LYS A 183 16.13 -4.31 -10.02
N TRP A 184 16.04 -4.42 -8.69
CA TRP A 184 16.18 -3.28 -7.76
C TRP A 184 17.42 -3.38 -6.86
N GLY A 185 18.15 -4.50 -6.91
CA GLY A 185 19.36 -4.72 -6.11
C GLY A 185 19.10 -5.42 -4.78
N ASN A 186 20.18 -5.87 -4.15
CA ASN A 186 20.17 -6.77 -2.98
C ASN A 186 19.47 -6.22 -1.72
N ALA A 187 19.13 -4.95 -1.68
CA ALA A 187 18.34 -4.38 -0.61
C ALA A 187 16.85 -4.70 -0.73
N TRP A 188 16.42 -5.18 -1.88
CA TRP A 188 15.04 -5.52 -2.18
C TRP A 188 14.90 -7.01 -2.46
N ARG A 189 13.79 -7.56 -2.07
CA ARG A 189 13.42 -8.96 -2.32
C ARG A 189 11.91 -9.09 -2.52
N MET A 190 11.47 -10.20 -3.05
CA MET A 190 10.08 -10.61 -3.01
C MET A 190 9.65 -10.88 -1.56
N PRO A 191 8.40 -10.60 -1.18
CA PRO A 191 7.91 -10.91 0.15
C PRO A 191 7.91 -12.43 0.41
N THR A 192 8.15 -12.82 1.64
CA THR A 192 7.93 -14.18 2.14
C THR A 192 6.49 -14.37 2.59
N HIS A 193 6.13 -15.57 2.99
CA HIS A 193 4.86 -15.83 3.67
C HIS A 193 4.73 -15.01 4.96
N ASP A 194 5.77 -14.99 5.78
CA ASP A 194 5.76 -14.28 7.05
C ASP A 194 5.55 -12.77 6.85
N ASP A 195 6.13 -12.16 5.80
CA ASP A 195 5.86 -10.77 5.45
C ASP A 195 4.40 -10.54 5.08
N ILE A 196 3.76 -11.49 4.37
CA ILE A 196 2.34 -11.41 3.98
C ILE A 196 1.43 -11.56 5.21
N GLU A 197 1.70 -12.50 6.10
CA GLU A 197 0.94 -12.72 7.34
C GLU A 197 1.04 -11.49 8.27
N GLU A 198 2.24 -10.92 8.37
CA GLU A 198 2.45 -9.72 9.16
C GLU A 198 1.75 -8.50 8.54
N LEU A 199 1.76 -8.37 7.21
CA LEU A 199 1.01 -7.31 6.51
C LEU A 199 -0.49 -7.45 6.75
N ASP A 200 -1.03 -8.68 6.67
CA ASP A 200 -2.44 -8.99 6.92
C ASP A 200 -2.86 -8.60 8.34
N SER A 201 -2.12 -9.09 9.34
CA SER A 201 -2.42 -8.81 10.75
C SER A 201 -2.12 -7.36 11.17
N GLY A 202 -1.18 -6.71 10.51
CA GLY A 202 -0.69 -5.36 10.82
C GLY A 202 -1.41 -4.23 10.09
N THR A 203 -2.38 -4.52 9.21
CA THR A 203 -3.06 -3.48 8.42
C THR A 203 -4.57 -3.63 8.39
N LYS A 204 -5.25 -2.49 8.22
CA LYS A 204 -6.66 -2.44 7.84
C LYS A 204 -6.74 -2.28 6.32
N ILE A 205 -7.44 -3.20 5.67
CA ILE A 205 -7.60 -3.22 4.21
C ILE A 205 -8.92 -2.57 3.84
N THR A 206 -8.88 -1.66 2.85
CA THR A 206 -10.06 -1.03 2.27
C THR A 206 -9.94 -0.98 0.75
N LYS A 207 -11.07 -1.14 0.05
CA LYS A 207 -11.12 -0.85 -1.38
C LYS A 207 -10.83 0.62 -1.62
N SER A 208 -10.08 0.91 -2.66
CA SER A 208 -9.70 2.27 -3.00
C SER A 208 -9.46 2.40 -4.50
N THR A 209 -9.61 3.61 -5.00
CA THR A 209 -9.25 3.97 -6.37
C THR A 209 -8.19 5.05 -6.31
N GLN A 210 -7.07 4.87 -7.00
CA GLN A 210 -6.00 5.85 -7.09
C GLN A 210 -5.77 6.22 -8.56
N ASN A 211 -5.94 7.50 -8.90
CA ASN A 211 -5.82 8.01 -10.28
C ASN A 211 -6.61 7.19 -11.32
N GLY A 212 -7.81 6.73 -10.94
CA GLY A 212 -8.70 5.94 -11.80
C GLY A 212 -8.40 4.43 -11.84
N VAL A 213 -7.39 3.96 -11.11
CA VAL A 213 -7.06 2.53 -11.01
C VAL A 213 -7.64 1.95 -9.72
N GLU A 214 -8.45 0.91 -9.86
CA GLU A 214 -9.01 0.15 -8.74
C GLU A 214 -7.92 -0.63 -8.00
N GLY A 215 -8.07 -0.75 -6.68
CA GLY A 215 -7.12 -1.47 -5.85
C GLY A 215 -7.50 -1.47 -4.38
N PHE A 216 -6.50 -1.62 -3.55
CA PHE A 216 -6.65 -1.78 -2.10
C PHE A 216 -5.68 -0.83 -1.38
N LEU A 217 -6.20 -0.12 -0.41
CA LEU A 217 -5.39 0.68 0.51
C LEU A 217 -5.21 -0.12 1.81
N LEU A 218 -3.97 -0.44 2.11
CA LEU A 218 -3.57 -1.13 3.32
C LEU A 218 -3.00 -0.09 4.29
N THR A 219 -3.73 0.17 5.36
CA THR A 219 -3.36 1.19 6.37
C THR A 219 -2.89 0.50 7.63
N SER A 220 -1.67 0.78 8.05
CA SER A 220 -1.07 0.24 9.26
C SER A 220 -1.89 0.59 10.50
N ILE A 221 -2.12 -0.38 11.37
CA ILE A 221 -2.72 -0.18 12.70
C ILE A 221 -1.73 0.45 13.69
N TYR A 222 -0.42 0.41 13.41
CA TYR A 222 0.64 0.89 14.31
C TYR A 222 0.95 2.37 14.14
N ASN A 223 1.03 2.86 12.89
CA ASN A 223 1.46 4.23 12.61
C ASN A 223 0.61 4.99 11.59
N GLN A 224 -0.51 4.41 11.13
CA GLN A 224 -1.47 4.99 10.20
C GLN A 224 -0.92 5.31 8.80
N LYS A 225 0.31 4.91 8.49
CA LYS A 225 0.82 4.99 7.12
C LYS A 225 0.16 3.92 6.24
N SER A 226 0.14 4.16 4.94
CA SER A 226 -0.57 3.29 3.99
C SER A 226 0.25 3.01 2.75
N ILE A 227 -0.01 1.84 2.16
CA ILE A 227 0.39 1.50 0.79
C ILE A 227 -0.85 1.23 -0.05
N PHE A 228 -0.78 1.57 -1.33
CA PHE A 228 -1.79 1.22 -2.32
C PHE A 228 -1.31 0.02 -3.14
N LEU A 229 -2.13 -1.00 -3.24
CA LEU A 229 -1.91 -2.19 -4.06
C LEU A 229 -2.97 -2.23 -5.16
N PRO A 230 -2.63 -1.97 -6.44
CA PRO A 230 -3.60 -2.02 -7.54
C PRO A 230 -4.17 -3.43 -7.72
N ALA A 231 -5.40 -3.53 -8.22
CA ALA A 231 -6.05 -4.79 -8.55
C ALA A 231 -5.47 -5.33 -9.87
N THR A 232 -4.32 -5.99 -9.79
CA THR A 232 -3.50 -6.41 -10.92
C THR A 232 -4.07 -7.59 -11.70
N GLY A 233 -4.93 -8.41 -11.06
CA GLY A 233 -5.34 -9.68 -11.65
C GLY A 233 -4.19 -10.66 -11.80
N GLU A 234 -4.39 -11.67 -12.65
CA GLU A 234 -3.35 -12.61 -13.07
C GLU A 234 -3.31 -12.69 -14.60
N TRP A 235 -2.18 -13.11 -15.15
CA TRP A 235 -2.01 -13.32 -16.56
C TRP A 235 -1.73 -14.79 -16.87
N GLY A 236 -2.59 -15.41 -17.67
CA GLY A 236 -2.49 -16.81 -18.08
C GLY A 236 -3.79 -17.57 -17.86
N ASN A 237 -3.83 -18.81 -18.40
CA ASN A 237 -4.97 -19.70 -18.22
C ASN A 237 -4.74 -20.60 -17.01
N SER A 238 -5.44 -20.35 -15.93
CA SER A 238 -5.48 -21.25 -14.78
C SER A 238 -6.38 -22.46 -15.12
N PHE A 239 -5.81 -23.65 -15.21
CA PHE A 239 -6.57 -24.90 -15.25
C PHE A 239 -6.92 -25.37 -13.82
N SER A 240 -7.65 -24.57 -13.09
CA SER A 240 -8.33 -25.10 -11.92
C SER A 240 -9.55 -25.91 -12.40
N ASN A 241 -9.56 -27.21 -12.15
CA ASN A 241 -10.55 -28.19 -12.59
C ASN A 241 -12.00 -27.92 -12.12
N THR A 242 -12.32 -26.77 -11.55
CA THR A 242 -13.64 -26.53 -10.98
C THR A 242 -14.37 -25.33 -11.56
N TYR A 243 -13.70 -24.31 -12.10
CA TYR A 243 -14.39 -23.17 -12.75
C TYR A 243 -13.48 -22.53 -13.82
N TYR A 244 -13.75 -22.85 -15.07
CA TYR A 244 -13.18 -22.21 -16.25
C TYR A 244 -13.89 -20.87 -16.51
N TYR A 245 -13.18 -19.75 -16.31
CA TYR A 245 -13.61 -18.44 -16.77
C TYR A 245 -12.56 -17.88 -17.74
N PRO A 246 -12.62 -18.25 -19.04
CA PRO A 246 -11.59 -17.89 -20.02
C PRO A 246 -11.50 -16.40 -20.35
N ASP A 247 -12.54 -15.60 -20.03
CA ASP A 247 -12.68 -14.22 -20.46
C ASP A 247 -12.90 -13.23 -19.29
N PHE A 248 -12.71 -13.65 -18.03
CA PHE A 248 -12.94 -12.77 -16.91
C PHE A 248 -11.66 -11.98 -16.59
N ASP A 249 -11.64 -10.69 -16.96
CA ASP A 249 -10.59 -9.76 -16.57
C ASP A 249 -10.68 -9.51 -15.05
N THR A 250 -9.83 -10.21 -14.28
CA THR A 250 -9.79 -10.11 -12.82
C THR A 250 -9.15 -8.81 -12.33
N ARG A 251 -8.57 -7.99 -13.23
CA ARG A 251 -7.85 -6.73 -12.94
C ARG A 251 -8.69 -5.62 -12.32
N GLN A 252 -9.94 -5.74 -12.11
CA GLN A 252 -10.75 -4.74 -11.38
C GLN A 252 -11.17 -5.23 -9.99
N TYR A 253 -10.94 -6.51 -9.71
CA TYR A 253 -11.52 -7.15 -8.54
C TYR A 253 -10.49 -7.87 -7.66
N THR A 254 -9.30 -8.14 -8.18
CA THR A 254 -8.31 -8.96 -7.48
C THR A 254 -6.91 -8.41 -7.67
N GLY A 255 -6.19 -8.17 -6.60
CA GLY A 255 -4.74 -7.94 -6.60
C GLY A 255 -4.02 -9.25 -6.30
N ILE A 256 -3.11 -9.69 -7.17
CA ILE A 256 -2.33 -10.92 -6.98
C ILE A 256 -0.85 -10.63 -7.19
N TYR A 257 -0.05 -10.98 -6.18
CA TYR A 257 1.37 -10.66 -6.14
C TYR A 257 2.17 -11.88 -5.71
N TRP A 258 3.22 -12.23 -6.43
CA TRP A 258 4.10 -13.31 -6.04
C TRP A 258 4.80 -13.07 -4.69
N SER A 259 4.91 -14.12 -3.88
CA SER A 259 5.93 -14.25 -2.86
C SER A 259 7.13 -15.04 -3.39
N SER A 260 8.22 -15.01 -2.65
CA SER A 260 9.42 -15.79 -2.96
C SER A 260 9.26 -17.30 -2.68
N GLU A 261 8.10 -17.73 -2.18
CA GLU A 261 7.91 -19.05 -1.60
C GLU A 261 7.11 -19.99 -2.51
N ILE A 262 7.52 -21.24 -2.58
CA ILE A 262 6.74 -22.34 -3.12
C ILE A 262 6.50 -23.40 -2.05
N PHE A 263 5.40 -24.10 -2.20
CA PHE A 263 5.00 -25.27 -1.46
C PHE A 263 5.03 -26.48 -2.38
N SER A 264 5.54 -27.61 -1.89
CA SER A 264 5.53 -28.89 -2.61
C SER A 264 4.84 -29.96 -1.81
N TYR A 265 3.82 -30.59 -2.42
CA TYR A 265 3.08 -31.68 -1.85
C TYR A 265 2.85 -32.77 -2.91
N TYR A 266 3.35 -34.00 -2.68
CA TYR A 266 3.25 -35.13 -3.63
C TYR A 266 3.65 -34.79 -5.08
N ASN A 267 4.73 -34.04 -5.29
CA ASN A 267 5.23 -33.51 -6.57
C ASN A 267 4.41 -32.38 -7.21
N ASP A 268 3.28 -32.00 -6.65
CA ASP A 268 2.62 -30.76 -7.05
C ASP A 268 3.35 -29.56 -6.44
N ILE A 269 3.68 -28.60 -7.29
CA ILE A 269 4.37 -27.38 -6.87
C ILE A 269 3.47 -26.19 -7.11
N SER A 270 3.17 -25.47 -6.05
CA SER A 270 2.39 -24.24 -6.12
C SER A 270 3.19 -23.05 -5.56
N GLY A 271 3.13 -21.92 -6.24
CA GLY A 271 3.71 -20.68 -5.76
C GLY A 271 2.77 -20.01 -4.75
N ARG A 272 3.35 -19.48 -3.67
CA ARG A 272 2.59 -18.68 -2.72
C ARG A 272 2.43 -17.26 -3.24
N SER A 273 1.27 -16.69 -3.05
CA SER A 273 0.94 -15.33 -3.49
C SER A 273 0.19 -14.55 -2.40
N LEU A 274 0.39 -13.24 -2.36
CA LEU A 274 -0.50 -12.31 -1.70
C LEU A 274 -1.71 -12.08 -2.61
N ARG A 275 -2.91 -12.31 -2.09
CA ARG A 275 -4.17 -12.14 -2.84
C ARG A 275 -5.14 -11.26 -2.09
N LEU A 276 -5.62 -10.24 -2.76
CA LEU A 276 -6.63 -9.29 -2.30
C LEU A 276 -7.86 -9.41 -3.20
N ARG A 277 -9.06 -9.58 -2.62
CA ARG A 277 -10.31 -9.71 -3.38
C ARG A 277 -11.32 -8.63 -3.00
N SER A 278 -11.93 -8.04 -4.01
CA SER A 278 -13.01 -7.06 -3.79
C SER A 278 -14.26 -7.66 -3.15
N SER A 279 -14.50 -8.96 -3.33
CA SER A 279 -15.67 -9.66 -2.79
C SER A 279 -15.53 -10.01 -1.32
N ASP A 280 -14.31 -10.25 -0.83
CA ASP A 280 -14.07 -10.56 0.57
C ASP A 280 -12.70 -10.04 1.04
N LEU A 281 -12.74 -9.00 1.87
CA LEU A 281 -11.56 -8.40 2.51
C LEU A 281 -11.20 -9.06 3.85
N ARG A 282 -11.88 -10.16 4.22
CA ARG A 282 -11.66 -10.88 5.49
C ARG A 282 -10.93 -12.21 5.30
N GLU A 283 -10.79 -12.67 4.05
CA GLU A 283 -9.96 -13.85 3.77
C GLU A 283 -8.49 -13.54 4.01
N SER A 284 -7.73 -14.53 4.44
CA SER A 284 -6.26 -14.44 4.54
C SER A 284 -5.66 -13.98 3.22
N LEU A 285 -4.72 -13.03 3.30
CA LEU A 285 -3.98 -12.54 2.14
C LEU A 285 -3.11 -13.62 1.49
N SER A 286 -2.79 -14.71 2.22
CA SER A 286 -1.96 -15.79 1.69
C SER A 286 -2.77 -16.77 0.86
N SER A 287 -2.32 -17.05 -0.36
CA SER A 287 -2.95 -17.96 -1.31
C SER A 287 -1.90 -18.74 -2.11
N PHE A 288 -2.33 -19.72 -2.88
CA PHE A 288 -1.49 -20.48 -3.81
C PHE A 288 -1.93 -20.27 -5.25
N SER A 289 -0.97 -20.33 -6.16
CA SER A 289 -1.17 -20.18 -7.60
C SER A 289 -0.22 -21.12 -8.37
N GLU A 290 -0.61 -21.46 -9.58
CA GLU A 290 0.24 -22.21 -10.50
C GLU A 290 1.49 -21.39 -10.85
N ILE A 291 2.67 -21.97 -10.69
CA ILE A 291 3.96 -21.28 -10.80
C ILE A 291 4.26 -20.70 -12.19
N TYR A 292 3.58 -21.16 -13.22
CA TYR A 292 3.71 -20.65 -14.58
C TYR A 292 2.85 -19.42 -14.88
N LEU A 293 1.90 -19.06 -14.02
CA LEU A 293 1.05 -17.88 -14.20
C LEU A 293 1.85 -16.59 -14.04
N GLY A 294 1.43 -15.56 -14.74
CA GLY A 294 2.01 -14.23 -14.61
C GLY A 294 1.37 -13.43 -13.49
N HIS A 295 2.12 -13.18 -12.41
CA HIS A 295 1.72 -12.25 -11.36
C HIS A 295 2.73 -11.11 -11.24
N THR A 296 2.29 -10.00 -10.67
CA THR A 296 3.17 -8.89 -10.36
C THR A 296 3.94 -9.13 -9.06
N VAL A 297 4.92 -8.28 -8.79
CA VAL A 297 5.73 -8.35 -7.57
C VAL A 297 5.72 -7.00 -6.88
N ARG A 298 5.31 -6.97 -5.60
CA ARG A 298 5.48 -5.85 -4.69
C ARG A 298 6.69 -6.13 -3.82
N PRO A 299 7.83 -5.46 -4.04
CA PRO A 299 9.04 -5.70 -3.27
C PRO A 299 8.94 -5.27 -1.80
N VAL A 300 9.75 -5.92 -0.98
CA VAL A 300 9.99 -5.55 0.42
C VAL A 300 11.48 -5.37 0.68
N SER A 301 11.81 -4.64 1.76
CA SER A 301 13.17 -4.42 2.24
C SER A 301 13.21 -4.59 3.76
N SER A 302 14.28 -5.18 4.26
CA SER A 302 14.56 -5.34 5.70
C SER A 302 15.58 -4.31 6.22
N TYR A 303 15.97 -3.31 5.41
CA TYR A 303 16.93 -2.25 5.76
C TYR A 303 16.25 -1.00 6.27
#